data_b79f90f832b63cf7bec1f3e48b380f07
#
_entry.id   b79f90f832b63cf7bec1f3e48b380f07
#
_cell.length_a   1.000
_cell.length_b   1.000
_cell.length_c   1.000
_cell.angle_alpha   90.00
_cell.angle_beta   90.00
_cell.angle_gamma   90.00
#
_symmetry.space_group_name_H-M   'P 1'
#
loop_
_entity.id
_entity.type
_entity.pdbx_description
1 polymer ?
#
loop_
_entity_poly.entity_id
_entity_poly.type
_entity_poly.pdbx_seq_one_letter_code
_entity_poly.pdbx_strand_id
1 'polypeptide(L)'
;MSRASKLWRAVLAGQRFIRFAAFGFTAMLPVLGAASVVARLSVGQILGLLGVALAYHSFSYVHNDVIDLPIDRSQPLRHDDLLVRGVVSSQQALAVALAQLPLALLMTFALGGGVWAYCTLL
;
A
#
# COMPACT_ATOMS: atom_id res chain seq x y z
N MET A 1 11.44 -24.44 15.25
CA MET A 1 11.42 -23.09 14.65
C MET A 1 10.83 -22.11 15.65
N SER A 2 11.57 -21.08 16.08
CA SER A 2 11.15 -20.15 17.14
C SER A 2 9.98 -19.26 16.65
N ARG A 3 9.17 -18.73 17.59
CA ARG A 3 8.11 -17.74 17.28
C ARG A 3 8.66 -16.52 16.54
N ALA A 4 9.87 -16.06 16.94
CA ALA A 4 10.55 -14.93 16.31
C ALA A 4 10.88 -15.19 14.83
N SER A 5 11.33 -16.41 14.47
CA SER A 5 11.62 -16.75 13.08
C SER A 5 10.36 -16.82 12.20
N LYS A 6 9.21 -17.21 12.75
CA LYS A 6 7.93 -17.20 12.04
C LYS A 6 7.44 -15.78 11.79
N LEU A 7 7.51 -14.93 12.83
CA LEU A 7 7.13 -13.51 12.73
C LEU A 7 7.98 -12.79 11.69
N TRP A 8 9.30 -12.99 11.74
CA TRP A 8 10.23 -12.36 10.78
C TRP A 8 9.94 -12.76 9.33
N ARG A 9 9.66 -14.04 9.08
CA ARG A 9 9.26 -14.50 7.72
C ARG A 9 7.94 -13.88 7.29
N ALA A 10 6.96 -13.76 8.20
CA ALA A 10 5.69 -13.11 7.88
C ALA A 10 5.86 -11.63 7.52
N VAL A 11 6.74 -10.91 8.25
CA VAL A 11 7.07 -9.51 7.96
C VAL A 11 7.73 -9.39 6.57
N LEU A 12 8.74 -10.22 6.29
CA LEU A 12 9.41 -10.21 4.98
C LEU A 12 8.46 -10.56 3.83
N ALA A 13 7.57 -11.53 4.04
CA ALA A 13 6.56 -11.89 3.06
C ALA A 13 5.57 -10.73 2.84
N GLY A 14 5.13 -10.07 3.91
CA GLY A 14 4.26 -8.89 3.83
C GLY A 14 4.93 -7.73 3.10
N GLN A 15 6.20 -7.44 3.37
CA GLN A 15 6.95 -6.39 2.66
C GLN A 15 7.06 -6.66 1.16
N ARG A 16 7.26 -7.93 0.75
CA ARG A 16 7.27 -8.31 -0.66
C ARG A 16 5.89 -8.19 -1.28
N PHE A 17 4.85 -8.58 -0.55
CA PHE A 17 3.47 -8.54 -1.02
C PHE A 17 3.00 -7.12 -1.35
N ILE A 18 3.34 -6.13 -0.53
CA ILE A 18 3.01 -4.71 -0.80
C ILE A 18 4.12 -3.98 -1.56
N ARG A 19 5.15 -4.67 -2.02
CA ARG A 19 6.31 -4.10 -2.75
C ARG A 19 6.89 -2.87 -2.04
N PHE A 20 7.07 -2.96 -0.73
CA PHE A 20 7.47 -1.83 0.12
C PHE A 20 8.76 -1.13 -0.34
N ALA A 21 9.65 -1.82 -1.06
CA ALA A 21 10.85 -1.21 -1.64
C ALA A 21 10.53 -0.06 -2.63
N ALA A 22 9.37 -0.11 -3.30
CA ALA A 22 8.92 0.94 -4.22
C ALA A 22 8.12 2.06 -3.51
N PHE A 23 7.80 1.90 -2.22
CA PHE A 23 6.98 2.84 -1.46
C PHE A 23 7.60 4.24 -1.38
N GLY A 24 8.92 4.35 -1.25
CA GLY A 24 9.62 5.64 -1.19
C GLY A 24 9.29 6.55 -2.37
N PHE A 25 9.18 5.99 -3.56
CA PHE A 25 8.81 6.74 -4.77
C PHE A 25 7.35 7.23 -4.71
N THR A 26 6.43 6.37 -4.31
CA THR A 26 5.01 6.73 -4.14
C THR A 26 4.82 7.80 -3.05
N ALA A 27 5.58 7.71 -1.95
CA ALA A 27 5.50 8.64 -0.82
C ALA A 27 6.02 10.05 -1.14
N MET A 28 6.96 10.18 -2.08
CA MET A 28 7.50 11.49 -2.48
C MET A 28 6.43 12.38 -3.10
N LEU A 29 5.53 11.84 -3.90
CA LEU A 29 4.56 12.62 -4.67
C LEU A 29 3.64 13.48 -3.79
N PRO A 30 2.90 12.94 -2.79
CA PRO A 30 2.03 13.76 -1.96
C PRO A 30 2.80 14.70 -1.04
N VAL A 31 4.00 14.34 -0.58
CA VAL A 31 4.82 15.21 0.27
C VAL A 31 5.35 16.39 -0.53
N LEU A 32 5.88 16.18 -1.72
CA LEU A 32 6.35 17.25 -2.61
C LEU A 32 5.18 18.13 -3.09
N GLY A 33 4.04 17.51 -3.44
CA GLY A 33 2.84 18.24 -3.81
C GLY A 33 2.36 19.16 -2.68
N ALA A 34 2.28 18.67 -1.46
CA ALA A 34 1.92 19.49 -0.30
C ALA A 34 2.97 20.60 -0.03
N ALA A 35 4.26 20.28 -0.10
CA ALA A 35 5.34 21.24 0.10
C ALA A 35 5.36 22.37 -0.95
N SER A 36 4.80 22.16 -2.13
CA SER A 36 4.71 23.18 -3.17
C SER A 36 3.64 24.25 -2.90
N VAL A 37 2.65 23.96 -2.05
CA VAL A 37 1.51 24.84 -1.77
C VAL A 37 1.46 25.33 -0.33
N VAL A 38 2.22 24.70 0.58
CA VAL A 38 2.26 25.07 2.02
C VAL A 38 3.69 25.42 2.40
N ALA A 39 3.87 26.62 2.98
CA ALA A 39 5.20 27.11 3.37
C ALA A 39 5.92 26.24 4.44
N ARG A 40 5.14 25.54 5.28
CA ARG A 40 5.67 24.64 6.30
C ARG A 40 4.70 23.47 6.53
N LEU A 41 5.24 22.27 6.55
CA LEU A 41 4.50 21.06 6.94
C LEU A 41 4.87 20.70 8.38
N SER A 42 3.87 20.44 9.21
CA SER A 42 4.07 19.86 10.53
C SER A 42 4.42 18.37 10.41
N VAL A 43 5.06 17.83 11.44
CA VAL A 43 5.36 16.37 11.50
C VAL A 43 4.08 15.54 11.36
N GLY A 44 2.98 15.95 11.99
CA GLY A 44 1.69 15.27 11.87
C GLY A 44 1.17 15.25 10.43
N GLN A 45 1.28 16.36 9.70
CA GLN A 45 0.91 16.41 8.28
C GLN A 45 1.79 15.50 7.41
N ILE A 46 3.10 15.50 7.65
CA ILE A 46 4.00 14.59 6.92
C ILE A 46 3.63 13.13 7.19
N LEU A 47 3.43 12.74 8.46
CA LEU A 47 3.03 11.37 8.81
C LEU A 47 1.67 10.97 8.21
N GLY A 48 0.71 11.89 8.21
CA GLY A 48 -0.59 11.67 7.58
C GLY A 48 -0.48 11.48 6.06
N LEU A 49 0.30 12.32 5.37
CA LEU A 49 0.57 12.18 3.93
C LEU A 49 1.26 10.85 3.60
N LEU A 50 2.25 10.45 4.42
CA LEU A 50 2.90 9.15 4.27
C LEU A 50 1.93 7.99 4.51
N GLY A 51 1.00 8.12 5.45
CA GLY A 51 -0.06 7.14 5.71
C GLY A 51 -1.02 7.00 4.53
N VAL A 52 -1.49 8.10 3.95
CA VAL A 52 -2.33 8.10 2.73
C VAL A 52 -1.55 7.47 1.57
N ALA A 53 -0.30 7.86 1.37
CA ALA A 53 0.55 7.29 0.32
C ALA A 53 0.74 5.78 0.49
N LEU A 54 0.92 5.30 1.73
CA LEU A 54 1.06 3.86 2.02
C LEU A 54 -0.23 3.10 1.73
N ALA A 55 -1.38 3.65 2.11
CA ALA A 55 -2.67 3.04 1.81
C ALA A 55 -2.90 2.96 0.29
N TYR A 56 -2.66 4.04 -0.45
CA TYR A 56 -2.76 4.06 -1.90
C TYR A 56 -1.79 3.06 -2.55
N HIS A 57 -0.53 3.04 -2.12
CA HIS A 57 0.48 2.12 -2.61
C HIS A 57 0.07 0.66 -2.40
N SER A 58 -0.36 0.33 -1.18
CA SER A 58 -0.80 -1.03 -0.82
C SER A 58 -2.02 -1.44 -1.64
N PHE A 59 -3.02 -0.55 -1.79
CA PHE A 59 -4.19 -0.78 -2.64
C PHE A 59 -3.76 -1.10 -4.07
N SER A 60 -2.99 -0.21 -4.70
CA SER A 60 -2.64 -0.30 -6.11
C SER A 60 -1.87 -1.58 -6.43
N TYR A 61 -0.85 -1.91 -5.63
CA TYR A 61 -0.01 -3.08 -5.91
C TYR A 61 -0.74 -4.40 -5.62
N VAL A 62 -1.46 -4.50 -4.51
CA VAL A 62 -2.19 -5.72 -4.17
C VAL A 62 -3.36 -5.96 -5.13
N HIS A 63 -4.07 -4.89 -5.52
CA HIS A 63 -5.15 -4.98 -6.51
C HIS A 63 -4.63 -5.43 -7.88
N ASN A 64 -3.51 -4.84 -8.35
CA ASN A 64 -2.89 -5.26 -9.60
C ASN A 64 -2.43 -6.71 -9.57
N ASP A 65 -1.79 -7.16 -8.49
CA ASP A 65 -1.36 -8.55 -8.34
C ASP A 65 -2.55 -9.53 -8.36
N VAL A 66 -3.74 -9.11 -7.91
CA VAL A 66 -4.98 -9.93 -8.04
C VAL A 66 -5.44 -10.01 -9.50
N ILE A 67 -5.44 -8.89 -10.22
CA ILE A 67 -5.85 -8.84 -11.63
C ILE A 67 -4.87 -9.61 -12.51
N ASP A 68 -3.57 -9.42 -12.27
CA ASP A 68 -2.50 -10.01 -13.08
C ASP A 68 -2.21 -11.49 -12.73
N LEU A 69 -2.86 -12.04 -11.70
CA LEU A 69 -2.61 -13.40 -11.22
C LEU A 69 -2.63 -14.49 -12.32
N PRO A 70 -3.53 -14.46 -13.34
CA PRO A 70 -3.49 -15.45 -14.42
C PRO A 70 -2.18 -15.37 -15.24
N ILE A 71 -1.66 -14.16 -15.45
CA ILE A 71 -0.41 -13.91 -16.17
C ILE A 71 0.79 -14.26 -15.29
N ASP A 72 0.77 -13.83 -14.04
CA ASP A 72 1.85 -14.07 -13.07
C ASP A 72 2.12 -15.56 -12.83
N ARG A 73 1.10 -16.40 -12.88
CA ARG A 73 1.24 -17.86 -12.79
C ARG A 73 2.06 -18.47 -13.92
N SER A 74 2.13 -17.82 -15.06
CA SER A 74 2.93 -18.27 -16.21
C SER A 74 4.39 -17.78 -16.15
N GLN A 75 4.71 -16.86 -15.24
CA GLN A 75 6.02 -16.24 -15.14
C GLN A 75 6.91 -16.94 -14.09
N PRO A 76 8.06 -17.54 -14.49
CA PRO A 76 8.95 -18.22 -13.56
C PRO A 76 9.45 -17.34 -12.40
N LEU A 77 9.66 -16.04 -12.66
CA LEU A 77 10.12 -15.07 -11.65
C LEU A 77 9.08 -14.75 -10.57
N ARG A 78 7.80 -15.09 -10.81
CA ARG A 78 6.69 -14.84 -9.90
C ARG A 78 6.28 -16.05 -9.08
N HIS A 79 6.92 -17.20 -9.29
CA HIS A 79 6.55 -18.46 -8.62
C HIS A 79 6.64 -18.39 -7.09
N ASP A 80 7.45 -17.50 -6.53
CA ASP A 80 7.59 -17.32 -5.09
C ASP A 80 6.57 -16.34 -4.47
N ASP A 81 5.77 -15.67 -5.29
CA ASP A 81 4.78 -14.73 -4.81
C ASP A 81 3.65 -15.44 -4.06
N LEU A 82 3.19 -14.83 -2.96
CA LEU A 82 2.20 -15.43 -2.05
C LEU A 82 0.88 -15.76 -2.73
N LEU A 83 0.44 -14.92 -3.67
CA LEU A 83 -0.77 -15.12 -4.46
C LEU A 83 -0.60 -16.26 -5.47
N VAL A 84 0.53 -16.30 -6.18
CA VAL A 84 0.83 -17.35 -7.17
C VAL A 84 0.90 -18.72 -6.50
N ARG A 85 1.53 -18.77 -5.31
CA ARG A 85 1.62 -19.99 -4.49
C ARG A 85 0.32 -20.40 -3.81
N GLY A 86 -0.70 -19.55 -3.85
CA GLY A 86 -1.97 -19.80 -3.15
C GLY A 86 -1.87 -19.73 -1.61
N VAL A 87 -0.80 -19.14 -1.06
CA VAL A 87 -0.66 -18.90 0.39
C VAL A 87 -1.66 -17.84 0.86
N VAL A 88 -1.93 -16.86 -0.01
CA VAL A 88 -2.99 -15.87 0.14
C VAL A 88 -3.97 -16.08 -1.01
N SER A 89 -5.26 -16.18 -0.71
CA SER A 89 -6.29 -16.27 -1.75
C SER A 89 -6.54 -14.91 -2.39
N SER A 90 -7.02 -14.90 -3.65
CA SER A 90 -7.39 -13.64 -4.34
C SER A 90 -8.44 -12.84 -3.56
N GLN A 91 -9.39 -13.52 -2.89
CA GLN A 91 -10.41 -12.86 -2.07
C GLN A 91 -9.78 -12.18 -0.84
N GLN A 92 -8.84 -12.84 -0.16
CA GLN A 92 -8.12 -12.25 0.97
C GLN A 92 -7.28 -11.06 0.53
N ALA A 93 -6.55 -11.18 -0.58
CA ALA A 93 -5.77 -10.09 -1.14
C ALA A 93 -6.66 -8.90 -1.54
N LEU A 94 -7.78 -9.15 -2.20
CA LEU A 94 -8.75 -8.10 -2.56
C LEU A 94 -9.34 -7.43 -1.33
N ALA A 95 -9.68 -8.18 -0.28
CA ALA A 95 -10.17 -7.62 0.98
C ALA A 95 -9.12 -6.71 1.63
N VAL A 96 -7.84 -7.10 1.62
CA VAL A 96 -6.72 -6.26 2.11
C VAL A 96 -6.59 -4.99 1.28
N ALA A 97 -6.65 -5.09 -0.05
CA ALA A 97 -6.61 -3.93 -0.94
C ALA A 97 -7.76 -2.97 -0.65
N LEU A 98 -9.00 -3.46 -0.64
CA LEU A 98 -10.19 -2.63 -0.43
C LEU A 98 -10.22 -1.98 0.97
N ALA A 99 -9.67 -2.63 2.00
CA ALA A 99 -9.58 -2.05 3.35
C ALA A 99 -8.68 -0.80 3.40
N GLN A 100 -7.81 -0.59 2.42
CA GLN A 100 -6.98 0.62 2.35
C GLN A 100 -7.79 1.87 2.00
N LEU A 101 -8.92 1.74 1.29
CA LEU A 101 -9.74 2.87 0.86
C LEU A 101 -10.33 3.64 2.06
N PRO A 102 -11.07 3.01 3.00
CA PRO A 102 -11.56 3.71 4.18
C PRO A 102 -10.42 4.22 5.08
N LEU A 103 -9.29 3.50 5.16
CA LEU A 103 -8.13 3.93 5.93
C LEU A 103 -7.54 5.24 5.36
N ALA A 104 -7.32 5.31 4.05
CA ALA A 104 -6.84 6.51 3.38
C ALA A 104 -7.83 7.67 3.55
N LEU A 105 -9.14 7.41 3.47
CA LEU A 105 -10.18 8.41 3.69
C LEU A 105 -10.12 8.99 5.10
N LEU A 106 -10.02 8.13 6.12
CA LEU A 106 -9.90 8.56 7.52
C LEU A 106 -8.65 9.42 7.75
N MET A 107 -7.51 9.04 7.17
CA MET A 107 -6.29 9.83 7.25
C MET A 107 -6.42 11.19 6.55
N THR A 108 -7.08 11.24 5.40
CA THR A 108 -7.35 12.49 4.67
C THR A 108 -8.23 13.43 5.49
N PHE A 109 -9.26 12.91 6.15
CA PHE A 109 -10.07 13.69 7.09
C PHE A 109 -9.26 14.21 8.29
N ALA A 110 -8.40 13.38 8.86
CA ALA A 110 -7.53 13.77 9.96
C ALA A 110 -6.53 14.88 9.56
N LEU A 111 -6.18 14.98 8.29
CA LEU A 111 -5.37 16.07 7.73
C LEU A 111 -6.19 17.33 7.41
N GLY A 112 -7.50 17.34 7.66
CA GLY A 112 -8.39 18.45 7.32
C GLY A 112 -8.86 18.46 5.86
N GLY A 113 -8.59 17.40 5.10
CA GLY A 113 -9.06 17.23 3.73
C GLY A 113 -10.54 16.80 3.69
N GLY A 114 -11.29 17.28 2.69
CA GLY A 114 -12.63 16.81 2.41
C GLY A 114 -12.65 15.54 1.54
N VAL A 115 -13.80 14.88 1.44
CA VAL A 115 -13.99 13.69 0.56
C VAL A 115 -13.55 13.97 -0.88
N TRP A 116 -13.77 15.18 -1.37
CA TRP A 116 -13.41 15.58 -2.72
C TRP A 116 -11.89 15.57 -2.96
N ALA A 117 -11.09 15.96 -1.98
CA ALA A 117 -9.63 15.89 -2.08
C ALA A 117 -9.14 14.44 -2.22
N TYR A 118 -9.84 13.50 -1.59
CA TYR A 118 -9.56 12.07 -1.72
C TYR A 118 -10.00 11.51 -3.10
N CYS A 119 -11.19 11.88 -3.56
CA CYS A 119 -11.71 11.42 -4.86
C CYS A 119 -10.87 11.91 -6.05
N THR A 120 -10.11 12.99 -5.90
CA THR A 120 -9.19 13.49 -6.94
C THR A 120 -7.85 12.75 -6.96
N LEU A 121 -7.55 11.94 -5.93
CA LEU A 121 -6.33 11.15 -5.82
C LEU A 121 -6.48 9.72 -6.36
N LEU A 122 -7.70 9.26 -6.58
CA LEU A 122 -8.04 7.95 -7.17
C LEU A 122 -8.24 8.07 -8.68
#